data_a6ab0e9f01f6bdd809c2defafe73ba21
#
_entry.id   a6ab0e9f01f6bdd809c2defafe73ba21
#
_cell.length_a   1.000
_cell.length_b   1.000
_cell.length_c   1.000
_cell.angle_alpha   90.00
_cell.angle_beta   90.00
_cell.angle_gamma   90.00
#
_symmetry.space_group_name_H-M   'P 1'
#
loop_
_entity.id
_entity.type
_entity.pdbx_description
1 polymer ?
#
loop_
_entity_poly.entity_id
_entity_poly.type
_entity_poly.pdbx_seq_one_letter_code
_entity_poly.pdbx_strand_id
1 'polypeptide(L)'
;MKKVKLIALLMLCVIDASAQSHIIGFGPSRILDTYISQEKFSGAGFTYLYIYDGRKPGKHWQNTIEHEVDLSKSKDRSGNISMLEGNYNLYWGRYRQWLLCDNRLKLQAGGLANANLGFLYDMSSSNNPAQARLALNIMPSGIATYRFTLGQQRFSLRYELNLPLLGIMFSPNYGQSYYEIFTRGNYDRNVVPTTFVSAPNFRQVLTLDWELSTRWALRIGYLGNYQQADINHLKQHIYTHRVLLGISRCL
;
A
#
# COMPACT_ATOMS: atom_id res chain seq x y z
N MET A 1 -4.67 5.96 29.56
CA MET A 1 -4.74 4.49 29.48
C MET A 1 -6.14 3.92 29.14
N LYS A 2 -7.27 4.45 29.63
CA LYS A 2 -8.61 3.94 29.30
C LYS A 2 -9.03 4.12 27.84
N LYS A 3 -8.64 5.24 27.17
CA LYS A 3 -8.99 5.53 25.77
C LYS A 3 -8.25 4.63 24.76
N VAL A 4 -7.01 4.21 25.06
CA VAL A 4 -6.24 3.29 24.20
C VAL A 4 -6.82 1.87 24.25
N LYS A 5 -7.32 1.43 25.40
CA LYS A 5 -8.01 0.14 25.55
C LYS A 5 -9.33 0.09 24.79
N LEU A 6 -10.02 1.23 24.66
CA LEU A 6 -11.29 1.33 23.93
C LEU A 6 -11.08 1.24 22.41
N ILE A 7 -10.01 1.85 21.89
CA ILE A 7 -9.64 1.78 20.46
C ILE A 7 -9.18 0.37 20.08
N ALA A 8 -8.39 -0.29 20.94
CA ALA A 8 -8.00 -1.69 20.76
C ALA A 8 -9.22 -2.65 20.84
N LEU A 9 -10.21 -2.34 21.68
CA LEU A 9 -11.43 -3.14 21.80
C LEU A 9 -12.39 -2.93 20.61
N LEU A 10 -12.45 -1.72 20.03
CA LEU A 10 -13.24 -1.43 18.82
C LEU A 10 -12.69 -2.12 17.57
N MET A 11 -11.39 -2.40 17.49
CA MET A 11 -10.80 -3.19 16.41
C MET A 11 -11.08 -4.69 16.52
N LEU A 12 -11.54 -5.17 17.69
CA LEU A 12 -11.82 -6.60 17.95
C LEU A 12 -13.29 -7.01 17.69
N CYS A 13 -14.19 -6.08 17.41
CA CYS A 13 -15.64 -6.33 17.41
C CYS A 13 -16.31 -6.41 16.03
N VAL A 14 -15.60 -6.69 14.94
CA VAL A 14 -16.27 -7.06 13.68
C VAL A 14 -16.13 -8.56 13.49
N ILE A 15 -17.01 -9.31 14.15
CA ILE A 15 -17.14 -10.78 13.99
C ILE A 15 -18.18 -11.00 12.87
N ASP A 16 -17.79 -10.74 11.63
CA ASP A 16 -18.54 -11.24 10.48
C ASP A 16 -17.78 -12.40 9.82
N ALA A 17 -18.52 -13.25 9.11
CA ALA A 17 -18.00 -14.41 8.36
C ALA A 17 -17.15 -13.96 7.14
N SER A 18 -16.04 -13.31 7.39
CA SER A 18 -15.12 -12.72 6.41
C SER A 18 -13.69 -13.12 6.71
N ALA A 19 -12.90 -13.38 5.68
CA ALA A 19 -11.47 -13.62 5.84
C ALA A 19 -10.79 -12.28 6.17
N GLN A 20 -10.08 -12.25 7.29
CA GLN A 20 -9.33 -11.09 7.75
C GLN A 20 -7.87 -11.47 7.91
N SER A 21 -6.98 -10.58 7.52
CA SER A 21 -5.55 -10.79 7.69
C SER A 21 -4.91 -9.56 8.30
N HIS A 22 -4.05 -9.79 9.29
CA HIS A 22 -3.22 -8.78 9.93
C HIS A 22 -1.76 -9.12 9.67
N ILE A 23 -1.04 -8.22 9.03
CA ILE A 23 0.29 -8.47 8.52
C ILE A 23 1.18 -7.30 8.90
N ILE A 24 2.37 -7.59 9.38
CA ILE A 24 3.44 -6.63 9.59
C ILE A 24 4.55 -6.88 8.59
N GLY A 25 5.23 -5.83 8.18
CA GLY A 25 6.31 -5.91 7.22
C GLY A 25 7.50 -5.05 7.62
N PHE A 26 8.71 -5.52 7.30
CA PHE A 26 9.95 -4.79 7.49
C PHE A 26 10.82 -4.91 6.26
N GLY A 27 11.57 -3.85 5.95
CA GLY A 27 12.51 -3.90 4.85
C GLY A 27 12.93 -2.53 4.34
N PRO A 28 13.70 -2.49 3.24
CA PRO A 28 14.25 -1.25 2.74
C PRO A 28 13.24 -0.35 2.05
N SER A 29 13.49 0.95 2.14
CA SER A 29 12.86 2.01 1.34
C SER A 29 13.92 2.83 0.61
N ARG A 30 13.61 3.26 -0.62
CA ARG A 30 14.41 4.20 -1.40
C ARG A 30 13.52 5.34 -1.86
N ILE A 31 13.95 6.57 -1.58
CA ILE A 31 13.17 7.77 -1.78
C ILE A 31 13.97 8.76 -2.62
N LEU A 32 13.34 9.34 -3.62
CA LEU A 32 13.75 10.55 -4.32
C LEU A 32 12.52 11.43 -4.44
N ASP A 33 12.60 12.66 -3.97
CA ASP A 33 11.57 13.68 -4.19
C ASP A 33 12.26 15.01 -4.43
N THR A 34 12.22 15.46 -5.69
CA THR A 34 12.97 16.64 -6.12
C THR A 34 12.35 17.96 -5.65
N TYR A 35 11.18 17.94 -5.02
CA TYR A 35 10.65 19.09 -4.30
C TYR A 35 11.43 19.38 -3.01
N ILE A 36 11.83 18.32 -2.29
CA ILE A 36 12.59 18.44 -1.03
C ILE A 36 14.10 18.45 -1.31
N SER A 37 14.58 17.48 -2.11
CA SER A 37 16.02 17.31 -2.35
C SER A 37 16.27 16.58 -3.67
N GLN A 38 17.36 16.93 -4.34
CA GLN A 38 17.85 16.22 -5.52
C GLN A 38 18.58 14.91 -5.17
N GLU A 39 18.85 14.69 -3.87
CA GLU A 39 19.54 13.50 -3.38
C GLU A 39 18.60 12.30 -3.25
N LYS A 40 19.18 11.11 -3.37
CA LYS A 40 18.49 9.85 -3.12
C LYS A 40 18.70 9.42 -1.68
N PHE A 41 17.60 9.07 -1.03
CA PHE A 41 17.58 8.56 0.33
C PHE A 41 17.38 7.06 0.34
N SER A 42 18.07 6.36 1.23
CA SER A 42 17.91 4.92 1.43
C SER A 42 17.83 4.62 2.91
N GLY A 43 16.93 3.71 3.28
CA GLY A 43 16.72 3.37 4.68
C GLY A 43 15.84 2.16 4.88
N ALA A 44 15.31 2.03 6.08
CA ALA A 44 14.42 0.94 6.45
C ALA A 44 13.07 1.45 6.90
N GLY A 45 12.06 0.63 6.76
CA GLY A 45 10.70 0.96 7.16
C GLY A 45 9.92 -0.24 7.66
N PHE A 46 8.78 0.09 8.20
CA PHE A 46 7.78 -0.81 8.74
C PHE A 46 6.46 -0.61 8.00
N THR A 47 5.76 -1.70 7.70
CA THR A 47 4.42 -1.67 7.13
C THR A 47 3.46 -2.46 8.01
N TYR A 48 2.26 -1.94 8.20
CA TYR A 48 1.12 -2.71 8.67
C TYR A 48 0.09 -2.80 7.56
N LEU A 49 -0.32 -4.02 7.24
CA LEU A 49 -1.30 -4.30 6.19
C LEU A 49 -2.46 -5.09 6.78
N TYR A 50 -3.66 -4.55 6.67
CA TYR A 50 -4.91 -5.22 6.99
C TYR A 50 -5.67 -5.52 5.71
N ILE A 51 -6.07 -6.78 5.52
CA ILE A 51 -6.84 -7.23 4.34
C ILE A 51 -8.16 -7.82 4.84
N TYR A 52 -9.25 -7.32 4.29
CA TYR A 52 -10.59 -7.83 4.47
C TYR A 52 -11.13 -8.36 3.15
N ASP A 53 -11.41 -9.65 3.08
CA ASP A 53 -12.01 -10.32 1.94
C ASP A 53 -13.47 -10.66 2.24
N GLY A 54 -14.39 -9.88 1.69
CA GLY A 54 -15.83 -10.08 1.82
C GLY A 54 -16.33 -11.22 0.93
N ARG A 55 -16.30 -12.46 1.43
CA ARG A 55 -16.82 -13.62 0.71
C ARG A 55 -18.32 -13.77 0.94
N LYS A 56 -19.06 -13.96 -0.17
CA LYS A 56 -20.46 -14.42 -0.13
C LYS A 56 -20.53 -15.77 -0.83
N PRO A 57 -20.92 -16.85 -0.14
CA PRO A 57 -21.09 -18.17 -0.78
C PRO A 57 -21.96 -18.09 -2.03
N GLY A 58 -21.59 -18.80 -3.10
CA GLY A 58 -22.34 -18.87 -4.35
C GLY A 58 -22.29 -17.62 -5.23
N LYS A 59 -21.57 -16.55 -4.85
CA LYS A 59 -21.44 -15.35 -5.70
C LYS A 59 -20.10 -15.35 -6.45
N HIS A 60 -20.17 -14.98 -7.74
CA HIS A 60 -18.98 -14.81 -8.58
C HIS A 60 -18.21 -13.52 -8.29
N TRP A 61 -18.81 -12.57 -7.56
CA TRP A 61 -18.22 -11.30 -7.21
C TRP A 61 -17.85 -11.23 -5.73
N GLN A 62 -16.67 -10.72 -5.47
CA GLN A 62 -16.10 -10.51 -4.15
C GLN A 62 -15.63 -9.08 -4.00
N ASN A 63 -15.83 -8.48 -2.83
CA ASN A 63 -15.25 -7.19 -2.47
C ASN A 63 -14.04 -7.42 -1.56
N THR A 64 -13.02 -6.58 -1.71
CA THR A 64 -11.83 -6.56 -0.86
C THR A 64 -11.59 -5.14 -0.37
N ILE A 65 -11.23 -5.00 0.89
CA ILE A 65 -10.78 -3.73 1.47
C ILE A 65 -9.40 -3.99 2.08
N GLU A 66 -8.44 -3.11 1.76
CA GLU A 66 -7.11 -3.18 2.33
C GLU A 66 -6.73 -1.83 2.92
N HIS A 67 -6.13 -1.86 4.11
CA HIS A 67 -5.52 -0.71 4.77
C HIS A 67 -4.03 -0.98 4.88
N GLU A 68 -3.22 -0.11 4.30
CA GLU A 68 -1.76 -0.21 4.35
C GLU A 68 -1.21 1.07 4.98
N VAL A 69 -0.48 0.92 6.08
CA VAL A 69 0.28 2.00 6.73
C VAL A 69 1.75 1.68 6.54
N ASP A 70 2.52 2.60 5.99
CA ASP A 70 3.96 2.49 5.85
C ASP A 70 4.66 3.66 6.52
N LEU A 71 5.71 3.36 7.27
CA LEU A 71 6.56 4.34 7.94
C LEU A 71 8.01 3.98 7.64
N SER A 72 8.80 4.93 7.15
CA SER A 72 10.20 4.70 6.89
C SER A 72 11.08 5.87 7.31
N LYS A 73 12.32 5.55 7.70
CA LYS A 73 13.38 6.51 7.95
C LYS A 73 14.56 6.19 7.05
N SER A 74 14.93 7.17 6.25
CA SER A 74 15.98 7.04 5.24
C SER A 74 17.03 8.14 5.40
N LYS A 75 18.24 7.89 4.92
CA LYS A 75 19.34 8.84 4.92
C LYS A 75 19.85 9.02 3.49
N ASP A 76 20.41 10.21 3.24
CA ASP A 76 21.17 10.50 2.03
C ASP A 76 22.45 9.67 1.97
N ARG A 77 23.18 9.75 0.86
CA ARG A 77 24.44 9.02 0.66
C ARG A 77 25.52 9.39 1.69
N SER A 78 25.54 10.65 2.14
CA SER A 78 26.50 11.12 3.14
C SER A 78 26.17 10.70 4.58
N GLY A 79 24.91 10.32 4.83
CA GLY A 79 24.36 9.98 6.14
C GLY A 79 24.01 11.19 7.02
N ASN A 80 24.17 12.40 6.48
CA ASN A 80 23.97 13.67 7.22
C ASN A 80 22.53 14.14 7.21
N ILE A 81 21.80 13.89 6.12
CA ILE A 81 20.41 14.29 5.94
C ILE A 81 19.51 13.08 6.18
N SER A 82 18.47 13.26 7.00
CA SER A 82 17.51 12.22 7.33
C SER A 82 16.11 12.60 6.84
N MET A 83 15.48 11.67 6.12
CA MET A 83 14.12 11.76 5.60
C MET A 83 13.19 10.81 6.38
N LEU A 84 12.08 11.32 6.88
CA LEU A 84 10.98 10.54 7.42
C LEU A 84 9.87 10.46 6.38
N GLU A 85 9.35 9.27 6.16
CA GLU A 85 8.18 9.01 5.33
C GLU A 85 7.07 8.41 6.17
N GLY A 86 5.84 8.91 5.98
CA GLY A 86 4.63 8.27 6.43
C GLY A 86 3.63 8.18 5.30
N ASN A 87 3.00 7.02 5.13
CA ASN A 87 2.06 6.78 4.05
C ASN A 87 0.91 5.88 4.49
N TYR A 88 -0.30 6.25 4.15
CA TYR A 88 -1.50 5.46 4.32
C TYR A 88 -2.17 5.25 2.98
N ASN A 89 -2.50 4.00 2.68
CA ASN A 89 -3.28 3.62 1.51
C ASN A 89 -4.55 2.89 1.94
N LEU A 90 -5.67 3.32 1.40
CA LEU A 90 -6.92 2.59 1.42
C LEU A 90 -7.17 2.04 0.01
N TYR A 91 -7.34 0.73 -0.10
CA TYR A 91 -7.75 0.07 -1.34
C TYR A 91 -9.14 -0.52 -1.15
N TRP A 92 -10.04 -0.21 -2.05
CA TRP A 92 -11.37 -0.80 -2.12
C TRP A 92 -11.56 -1.42 -3.49
N GLY A 93 -11.76 -2.74 -3.54
CA GLY A 93 -11.79 -3.51 -4.77
C GLY A 93 -13.01 -4.37 -4.94
N ARG A 94 -13.33 -4.62 -6.20
CA ARG A 94 -14.36 -5.57 -6.60
C ARG A 94 -13.81 -6.48 -7.68
N TYR A 95 -13.89 -7.80 -7.43
CA TYR A 95 -13.29 -8.83 -8.26
C TYR A 95 -14.33 -9.85 -8.70
N ARG A 96 -14.23 -10.26 -9.95
CA ARG A 96 -14.84 -11.49 -10.43
C ARG A 96 -13.89 -12.64 -10.18
N GLN A 97 -14.39 -13.78 -9.71
CA GLN A 97 -13.57 -14.94 -9.39
C GLN A 97 -13.92 -16.13 -10.28
N TRP A 98 -12.90 -16.92 -10.57
CA TRP A 98 -12.97 -18.21 -11.26
C TRP A 98 -12.21 -19.25 -10.46
N LEU A 99 -12.80 -20.43 -10.35
CA LEU A 99 -12.19 -21.59 -9.70
C LEU A 99 -11.81 -22.61 -10.79
N LEU A 100 -10.57 -22.99 -10.83
CA LEU A 100 -9.96 -23.86 -11.83
C LEU A 100 -9.22 -25.00 -11.12
N CYS A 101 -8.87 -26.06 -11.87
CA CYS A 101 -8.07 -27.18 -11.36
C CYS A 101 -8.67 -27.80 -10.08
N ASP A 102 -9.95 -28.21 -10.13
CA ASP A 102 -10.67 -28.78 -8.99
C ASP A 102 -10.62 -27.89 -7.73
N ASN A 103 -10.84 -26.58 -7.94
CA ASN A 103 -10.81 -25.53 -6.91
C ASN A 103 -9.43 -25.29 -6.27
N ARG A 104 -8.36 -25.86 -6.82
CA ARG A 104 -6.97 -25.60 -6.34
C ARG A 104 -6.48 -24.21 -6.76
N LEU A 105 -6.85 -23.76 -7.97
CA LEU A 105 -6.47 -22.45 -8.47
C LEU A 105 -7.68 -21.52 -8.48
N LYS A 106 -7.61 -20.43 -7.68
CA LYS A 106 -8.57 -19.34 -7.71
C LYS A 106 -7.94 -18.14 -8.40
N LEU A 107 -8.51 -17.72 -9.52
CA LEU A 107 -8.18 -16.49 -10.21
C LEU A 107 -9.24 -15.42 -9.92
N GLN A 108 -8.79 -14.20 -9.72
CA GLN A 108 -9.65 -13.05 -9.52
C GLN A 108 -9.12 -11.90 -10.39
N ALA A 109 -10.00 -11.26 -11.13
CA ALA A 109 -9.70 -10.05 -11.89
C ALA A 109 -10.77 -9.00 -11.63
N GLY A 110 -10.35 -7.76 -11.50
CA GLY A 110 -11.23 -6.67 -11.16
C GLY A 110 -10.56 -5.32 -11.15
N GLY A 111 -11.15 -4.40 -10.41
CA GLY A 111 -10.62 -3.07 -10.22
C GLY A 111 -10.62 -2.65 -8.76
N LEU A 112 -9.67 -1.79 -8.44
CA LEU A 112 -9.50 -1.14 -7.16
C LEU A 112 -9.67 0.37 -7.33
N ALA A 113 -10.32 1.01 -6.37
CA ALA A 113 -10.12 2.42 -6.05
C ALA A 113 -9.08 2.51 -4.92
N ASN A 114 -8.08 3.36 -5.08
CA ASN A 114 -7.07 3.62 -4.06
C ASN A 114 -7.11 5.09 -3.65
N ALA A 115 -7.11 5.33 -2.35
CA ALA A 115 -6.87 6.63 -1.76
C ALA A 115 -5.52 6.58 -1.01
N ASN A 116 -4.61 7.44 -1.41
CA ASN A 116 -3.29 7.59 -0.81
C ASN A 116 -3.21 8.91 -0.05
N LEU A 117 -2.71 8.85 1.17
CA LEU A 117 -2.45 9.98 2.05
C LEU A 117 -1.09 9.78 2.71
N GLY A 118 -0.16 10.69 2.50
CA GLY A 118 1.17 10.57 3.06
C GLY A 118 1.93 11.88 3.14
N PHE A 119 3.14 11.77 3.65
CA PHE A 119 4.09 12.87 3.74
C PHE A 119 5.54 12.38 3.62
N LEU A 120 6.39 13.29 3.20
CA LEU A 120 7.83 13.23 3.36
C LEU A 120 8.26 14.41 4.24
N TYR A 121 9.24 14.19 5.11
CA TYR A 121 9.75 15.23 6.00
C TYR A 121 11.27 15.13 6.10
N ASP A 122 11.97 16.18 5.65
CA ASP A 122 13.40 16.34 5.84
C ASP A 122 13.65 16.82 7.27
N MET A 123 14.23 15.94 8.09
CA MET A 123 14.51 16.20 9.50
C MET A 123 15.71 17.16 9.70
N SER A 124 16.44 17.49 8.65
CA SER A 124 17.67 18.28 8.68
C SER A 124 17.48 19.69 8.14
N SER A 125 16.37 19.95 7.41
CA SER A 125 16.07 21.24 6.81
C SER A 125 15.08 22.05 7.65
N SER A 126 15.32 23.36 7.73
CA SER A 126 14.36 24.32 8.33
C SER A 126 13.49 25.03 7.31
N ASN A 127 13.85 24.97 6.03
CA ASN A 127 13.12 25.64 4.95
C ASN A 127 12.39 24.59 4.07
N ASN A 128 11.06 24.67 3.99
CA ASN A 128 10.19 23.75 3.24
C ASN A 128 10.53 22.26 3.49
N PRO A 129 10.57 21.80 4.75
CA PRO A 129 11.03 20.46 5.06
C PRO A 129 10.03 19.36 4.71
N ALA A 130 8.79 19.71 4.35
CA ALA A 130 7.69 18.78 4.21
C ALA A 130 7.11 18.74 2.79
N GLN A 131 6.76 17.56 2.34
CA GLN A 131 5.99 17.31 1.12
C GLN A 131 4.76 16.47 1.44
N ALA A 132 3.55 16.97 1.15
CA ALA A 132 2.33 16.20 1.23
C ALA A 132 2.17 15.30 0.00
N ARG A 133 1.66 14.11 0.23
CA ARG A 133 1.42 13.11 -0.81
C ARG A 133 -0.04 12.69 -0.76
N LEU A 134 -0.82 13.15 -1.72
CA LEU A 134 -2.25 12.89 -1.83
C LEU A 134 -2.53 12.40 -3.24
N ALA A 135 -3.16 11.24 -3.37
CA ALA A 135 -3.58 10.73 -4.66
C ALA A 135 -4.85 9.87 -4.55
N LEU A 136 -5.64 9.91 -5.61
CA LEU A 136 -6.74 9.00 -5.83
C LEU A 136 -6.50 8.27 -7.15
N ASN A 137 -6.58 6.93 -7.15
CA ASN A 137 -6.27 6.12 -8.32
C ASN A 137 -7.37 5.09 -8.60
N ILE A 138 -7.53 4.79 -9.87
CA ILE A 138 -8.28 3.62 -10.35
C ILE A 138 -7.26 2.63 -10.91
N MET A 139 -7.31 1.39 -10.42
CA MET A 139 -6.32 0.36 -10.69
C MET A 139 -7.00 -0.92 -11.19
N PRO A 140 -6.75 -1.42 -12.39
CA PRO A 140 -6.94 -2.82 -12.69
C PRO A 140 -6.09 -3.67 -11.74
N SER A 141 -6.66 -4.78 -11.30
CA SER A 141 -6.04 -5.68 -10.35
C SER A 141 -6.31 -7.13 -10.67
N GLY A 142 -5.32 -7.97 -10.44
CA GLY A 142 -5.40 -9.42 -10.58
C GLY A 142 -4.86 -10.12 -9.35
N ILE A 143 -5.56 -11.20 -8.93
CA ILE A 143 -5.14 -12.05 -7.82
C ILE A 143 -5.18 -13.51 -8.28
N ALA A 144 -4.09 -14.24 -8.06
CA ALA A 144 -4.01 -15.68 -8.23
C ALA A 144 -3.75 -16.34 -6.88
N THR A 145 -4.54 -17.34 -6.52
CA THR A 145 -4.34 -18.11 -5.30
C THR A 145 -4.31 -19.60 -5.63
N TYR A 146 -3.19 -20.26 -5.34
CA TYR A 146 -3.01 -21.68 -5.54
C TYR A 146 -2.94 -22.42 -4.20
N ARG A 147 -3.82 -23.43 -4.03
CA ARG A 147 -3.90 -24.25 -2.82
C ARG A 147 -3.27 -25.60 -3.08
N PHE A 148 -2.42 -26.03 -2.16
CA PHE A 148 -1.73 -27.31 -2.25
C PHE A 148 -1.50 -27.93 -0.86
N THR A 149 -1.17 -29.20 -0.85
CA THR A 149 -0.92 -29.96 0.38
C THR A 149 0.47 -30.57 0.31
N LEU A 150 1.24 -30.43 1.37
CA LEU A 150 2.53 -31.12 1.57
C LEU A 150 2.40 -32.02 2.80
N GLY A 151 2.42 -33.34 2.57
CA GLY A 151 2.07 -34.31 3.62
C GLY A 151 0.65 -34.09 4.12
N GLN A 152 0.51 -33.82 5.40
CA GLN A 152 -0.79 -33.54 6.03
C GLN A 152 -1.08 -32.04 6.20
N GLN A 153 -0.16 -31.18 5.77
CA GLN A 153 -0.28 -29.72 5.96
C GLN A 153 -0.83 -29.05 4.70
N ARG A 154 -1.71 -28.09 4.87
CA ARG A 154 -2.32 -27.32 3.80
C ARG A 154 -1.68 -25.95 3.69
N PHE A 155 -1.41 -25.57 2.45
CA PHE A 155 -0.79 -24.29 2.09
C PHE A 155 -1.58 -23.58 1.01
N SER A 156 -1.46 -22.24 0.97
CA SER A 156 -2.04 -21.40 -0.05
C SER A 156 -1.03 -20.32 -0.46
N LEU A 157 -0.61 -20.34 -1.73
CA LEU A 157 0.23 -19.31 -2.32
C LEU A 157 -0.67 -18.28 -3.02
N ARG A 158 -0.58 -17.00 -2.63
CA ARG A 158 -1.37 -15.90 -3.21
C ARG A 158 -0.44 -14.84 -3.78
N TYR A 159 -0.66 -14.49 -5.03
CA TYR A 159 -0.03 -13.36 -5.71
C TYR A 159 -1.08 -12.35 -6.12
N GLU A 160 -0.81 -11.09 -5.83
CA GLU A 160 -1.65 -9.95 -6.19
C GLU A 160 -0.82 -8.91 -6.92
N LEU A 161 -1.37 -8.36 -8.00
CA LEU A 161 -0.78 -7.27 -8.78
C LEU A 161 -1.81 -6.16 -8.99
N ASN A 162 -1.43 -4.93 -8.64
CA ASN A 162 -2.24 -3.71 -8.80
C ASN A 162 -1.47 -2.70 -9.66
N LEU A 163 -2.13 -2.19 -10.71
CA LEU A 163 -1.54 -1.28 -11.68
C LEU A 163 -2.38 0.00 -11.75
N PRO A 164 -1.96 1.12 -11.15
CA PRO A 164 -2.65 2.40 -11.31
C PRO A 164 -2.70 2.81 -12.79
N LEU A 165 -3.91 2.90 -13.34
CA LEU A 165 -4.11 3.24 -14.75
C LEU A 165 -4.39 4.73 -14.90
N LEU A 166 -5.28 5.26 -14.07
CA LEU A 166 -5.72 6.64 -14.07
C LEU A 166 -5.84 7.13 -12.62
N GLY A 167 -5.57 8.41 -12.41
CA GLY A 167 -5.72 9.01 -11.10
C GLY A 167 -5.67 10.53 -11.14
N ILE A 168 -5.70 11.09 -9.95
CA ILE A 168 -5.37 12.48 -9.68
C ILE A 168 -4.41 12.51 -8.51
N MET A 169 -3.43 13.41 -8.54
CA MET A 169 -2.55 13.62 -7.40
C MET A 169 -2.33 15.10 -7.12
N PHE A 170 -2.07 15.42 -5.87
CA PHE A 170 -1.59 16.72 -5.46
C PHE A 170 -0.08 16.80 -5.66
N SER A 171 0.37 17.87 -6.30
CA SER A 171 1.78 18.21 -6.48
C SER A 171 1.94 19.72 -6.49
N PRO A 172 2.84 20.30 -5.70
CA PRO A 172 3.29 21.67 -5.92
C PRO A 172 3.90 21.83 -7.32
N ASN A 173 4.02 23.06 -7.79
CA ASN A 173 4.87 23.34 -8.93
C ASN A 173 6.33 23.45 -8.49
N TYR A 174 7.25 23.29 -9.43
CA TYR A 174 8.67 23.52 -9.17
C TYR A 174 8.90 24.93 -8.60
N GLY A 175 9.56 25.03 -7.44
CA GLY A 175 9.82 26.28 -6.74
C GLY A 175 8.64 26.89 -5.98
N GLN A 176 7.44 26.30 -6.04
CA GLN A 176 6.27 26.77 -5.32
C GLN A 176 6.27 26.29 -3.86
N SER A 177 6.08 27.20 -2.92
CA SER A 177 6.02 26.87 -1.50
C SER A 177 4.59 26.54 -1.04
N TYR A 178 4.46 25.77 0.04
CA TYR A 178 3.15 25.53 0.68
C TYR A 178 2.50 26.81 1.21
N TYR A 179 3.29 27.82 1.59
CA TYR A 179 2.79 29.12 1.98
C TYR A 179 2.07 29.81 0.81
N GLU A 180 2.64 29.75 -0.40
CA GLU A 180 2.00 30.31 -1.59
C GLU A 180 0.71 29.60 -1.93
N ILE A 181 0.67 28.27 -1.80
CA ILE A 181 -0.54 27.48 -2.07
C ILE A 181 -1.63 27.82 -1.04
N PHE A 182 -1.35 27.60 0.25
CA PHE A 182 -2.39 27.59 1.27
C PHE A 182 -2.68 28.95 1.91
N THR A 183 -1.72 29.87 1.92
CA THR A 183 -1.88 31.20 2.53
C THR A 183 -2.19 32.27 1.50
N ARG A 184 -1.53 32.20 0.34
CA ARG A 184 -1.78 33.17 -0.75
C ARG A 184 -2.86 32.74 -1.75
N GLY A 185 -3.33 31.50 -1.66
CA GLY A 185 -4.35 30.96 -2.55
C GLY A 185 -3.89 30.72 -3.98
N ASN A 186 -2.59 30.51 -4.19
CA ASN A 186 -2.04 30.22 -5.51
C ASN A 186 -2.15 28.71 -5.81
N TYR A 187 -3.32 28.30 -6.31
CA TYR A 187 -3.66 26.89 -6.58
C TYR A 187 -3.38 26.45 -8.02
N ASP A 188 -2.51 27.12 -8.76
CA ASP A 188 -2.29 26.82 -10.16
C ASP A 188 -1.77 25.39 -10.34
N ARG A 189 -2.60 24.56 -10.98
CA ARG A 189 -2.30 23.16 -11.37
C ARG A 189 -1.73 22.26 -10.27
N ASN A 190 -2.10 22.50 -9.01
CA ASN A 190 -1.63 21.65 -7.92
C ASN A 190 -2.36 20.30 -7.83
N VAL A 191 -3.53 20.16 -8.48
CA VAL A 191 -4.21 18.88 -8.65
C VAL A 191 -4.08 18.45 -10.10
N VAL A 192 -3.32 17.37 -10.33
CA VAL A 192 -2.92 16.94 -11.67
C VAL A 192 -3.50 15.57 -11.98
N PRO A 193 -4.16 15.38 -13.14
CA PRO A 193 -4.51 14.07 -13.63
C PRO A 193 -3.26 13.23 -13.89
N THR A 194 -3.29 11.97 -13.48
CA THR A 194 -2.20 11.02 -13.66
C THR A 194 -2.63 9.85 -14.53
N THR A 195 -1.68 9.36 -15.30
CA THR A 195 -1.84 8.13 -16.10
C THR A 195 -0.67 7.20 -15.79
N PHE A 196 -0.73 5.98 -16.28
CA PHE A 196 0.40 5.04 -16.17
C PHE A 196 1.69 5.59 -16.81
N VAL A 197 1.60 6.53 -17.76
CA VAL A 197 2.79 7.14 -18.39
C VAL A 197 3.40 8.21 -17.49
N SER A 198 2.58 9.11 -16.90
CA SER A 198 3.07 10.18 -16.01
C SER A 198 3.40 9.70 -14.59
N ALA A 199 2.78 8.59 -14.17
CA ALA A 199 2.98 7.98 -12.87
C ALA A 199 2.99 6.45 -12.99
N PRO A 200 4.09 5.84 -13.50
CA PRO A 200 4.17 4.39 -13.72
C PRO A 200 4.33 3.63 -12.40
N ASN A 201 3.24 3.53 -11.68
CA ASN A 201 3.19 2.88 -10.38
C ASN A 201 2.79 1.42 -10.53
N PHE A 202 3.25 0.56 -9.61
CA PHE A 202 2.67 -0.76 -9.41
C PHE A 202 2.90 -1.25 -7.98
N ARG A 203 1.97 -2.07 -7.51
CA ARG A 203 2.05 -2.73 -6.22
C ARG A 203 1.86 -4.23 -6.41
N GLN A 204 2.72 -5.02 -5.78
CA GLN A 204 2.63 -6.47 -5.78
C GLN A 204 2.72 -7.03 -4.38
N VAL A 205 1.94 -8.07 -4.10
CA VAL A 205 1.97 -8.80 -2.83
C VAL A 205 2.01 -10.29 -3.12
N LEU A 206 3.05 -10.94 -2.64
CA LEU A 206 3.18 -12.41 -2.69
C LEU A 206 3.12 -12.93 -1.26
N THR A 207 2.20 -13.87 -0.98
CA THR A 207 2.08 -14.47 0.35
C THR A 207 1.94 -15.98 0.27
N LEU A 208 2.52 -16.65 1.24
CA LEU A 208 2.34 -18.07 1.51
C LEU A 208 1.65 -18.21 2.88
N ASP A 209 0.49 -18.84 2.87
CA ASP A 209 -0.28 -19.16 4.06
C ASP A 209 -0.05 -20.64 4.42
N TRP A 210 0.26 -20.90 5.67
CA TRP A 210 0.25 -22.22 6.27
C TRP A 210 -0.97 -22.34 7.17
N GLU A 211 -1.92 -23.20 6.82
CA GLU A 211 -3.15 -23.44 7.58
C GLU A 211 -2.84 -24.24 8.85
N LEU A 212 -2.79 -23.55 10.00
CA LEU A 212 -2.57 -24.16 11.30
C LEU A 212 -3.82 -24.86 11.82
N SER A 213 -4.98 -24.35 11.45
CA SER A 213 -6.30 -24.88 11.82
C SER A 213 -7.32 -24.53 10.76
N THR A 214 -8.56 -24.98 10.93
CA THR A 214 -9.70 -24.59 10.07
C THR A 214 -10.00 -23.10 10.08
N ARG A 215 -9.53 -22.35 11.09
CA ARG A 215 -9.84 -20.92 11.27
C ARG A 215 -8.64 -20.00 11.11
N TRP A 216 -7.40 -20.51 11.29
CA TRP A 216 -6.20 -19.68 11.36
C TRP A 216 -5.09 -20.21 10.47
N ALA A 217 -4.43 -19.31 9.78
CA ALA A 217 -3.20 -19.58 9.04
C ALA A 217 -2.11 -18.59 9.44
N LEU A 218 -0.88 -19.07 9.48
CA LEU A 218 0.33 -18.23 9.53
C LEU A 218 0.66 -17.78 8.11
N ARG A 219 0.97 -16.51 7.94
CA ARG A 219 1.28 -15.89 6.65
C ARG A 219 2.69 -15.34 6.65
N ILE A 220 3.46 -15.70 5.64
CA ILE A 220 4.73 -15.06 5.31
C ILE A 220 4.65 -14.52 3.89
N GLY A 221 5.44 -13.50 3.55
CA GLY A 221 5.37 -12.99 2.19
C GLY A 221 6.30 -11.83 1.90
N TYR A 222 6.01 -11.18 0.78
CA TYR A 222 6.72 -10.04 0.26
C TYR A 222 5.72 -9.01 -0.28
N LEU A 223 5.97 -7.74 0.03
CA LEU A 223 5.30 -6.58 -0.56
C LEU A 223 6.34 -5.75 -1.30
N GLY A 224 6.07 -5.46 -2.56
CA GLY A 224 6.77 -4.46 -3.36
C GLY A 224 5.81 -3.36 -3.78
N ASN A 225 6.06 -2.12 -3.36
CA ASN A 225 5.28 -0.95 -3.75
C ASN A 225 6.21 0.06 -4.41
N TYR A 226 5.95 0.34 -5.68
CA TYR A 226 6.78 1.21 -6.53
C TYR A 226 5.93 2.39 -6.96
N GLN A 227 6.20 3.54 -6.37
CA GLN A 227 5.50 4.78 -6.65
C GLN A 227 6.45 5.73 -7.39
N GLN A 228 6.04 6.17 -8.55
CA GLN A 228 6.79 7.08 -9.40
C GLN A 228 5.85 8.15 -9.95
N ALA A 229 6.34 9.36 -10.10
CA ALA A 229 5.65 10.43 -10.80
C ALA A 229 6.67 11.41 -11.39
N ASP A 230 6.35 11.95 -12.56
CA ASP A 230 7.04 13.09 -13.17
C ASP A 230 5.97 14.12 -13.54
N ILE A 231 5.72 15.06 -12.63
CA ILE A 231 4.59 15.98 -12.66
C ILE A 231 5.03 17.35 -12.16
N ASN A 232 4.59 18.41 -12.83
CA ASN A 232 4.92 19.80 -12.49
C ASN A 232 6.44 20.05 -12.42
N HIS A 233 7.22 19.38 -13.29
CA HIS A 233 8.68 19.40 -13.31
C HIS A 233 9.33 18.86 -12.03
N LEU A 234 8.60 18.06 -11.27
CA LEU A 234 9.06 17.39 -10.05
C LEU A 234 9.06 15.88 -10.28
N LYS A 235 10.18 15.23 -9.93
CA LYS A 235 10.33 13.77 -9.96
C LYS A 235 10.17 13.20 -8.57
N GLN A 236 9.31 12.20 -8.46
CA GLN A 236 9.11 11.45 -7.24
C GLN A 236 9.28 9.96 -7.52
N HIS A 237 10.12 9.29 -6.71
CA HIS A 237 10.31 7.85 -6.74
C HIS A 237 10.34 7.33 -5.31
N ILE A 238 9.43 6.45 -4.97
CA ILE A 238 9.43 5.76 -3.67
C ILE A 238 9.28 4.27 -3.93
N TYR A 239 10.32 3.54 -3.59
CA TYR A 239 10.38 2.09 -3.73
C TYR A 239 10.43 1.46 -2.35
N THR A 240 9.39 0.72 -2.05
CA THR A 240 9.20 0.03 -0.78
C THR A 240 9.26 -1.47 -1.00
N HIS A 241 10.13 -2.13 -0.25
CA HIS A 241 10.24 -3.59 -0.22
C HIS A 241 10.07 -4.06 1.22
N ARG A 242 9.17 -5.00 1.48
CA ARG A 242 8.89 -5.52 2.81
C ARG A 242 8.83 -7.04 2.80
N VAL A 243 9.54 -7.65 3.71
CA VAL A 243 9.27 -9.04 4.11
C VAL A 243 8.09 -9.00 5.08
N LEU A 244 7.11 -9.83 4.82
CA LEU A 244 5.83 -9.83 5.52
C LEU A 244 5.73 -11.02 6.46
N LEU A 245 5.16 -10.79 7.66
CA LEU A 245 4.75 -11.81 8.61
C LEU A 245 3.38 -11.46 9.17
N GLY A 246 2.49 -12.43 9.24
CA GLY A 246 1.13 -12.14 9.69
C GLY A 246 0.33 -13.38 10.02
N ILE A 247 -0.90 -13.11 10.41
CA ILE A 247 -1.93 -14.12 10.65
C ILE A 247 -3.13 -13.83 9.76
N SER A 248 -3.76 -14.87 9.26
CA SER A 248 -5.01 -14.76 8.52
C SER A 248 -6.07 -15.66 9.14
N ARG A 249 -7.30 -15.14 9.17
CA ARG A 249 -8.46 -15.93 9.53
C ARG A 249 -9.00 -16.60 8.27
N CYS A 250 -9.02 -17.93 8.25
CA CYS A 250 -9.62 -18.73 7.19
C CYS A 250 -11.14 -18.81 7.41
N LEU A 251 -11.87 -18.96 6.32
CA LEU A 251 -13.33 -19.21 6.32
C LEU A 251 -13.61 -20.62 5.86
#